data_2a37985c6632e8574b40f6c9908062a1
#
_entry.id   2a37985c6632e8574b40f6c9908062a1
#
_cell.length_a   1.000
_cell.length_b   1.000
_cell.length_c   1.000
_cell.angle_alpha   90.00
_cell.angle_beta   90.00
_cell.angle_gamma   90.00
#
_symmetry.space_group_name_H-M   'P 1'
#
loop_
_entity.id
_entity.type
_entity.pdbx_description
1 polymer ?
#
loop_
_entity_poly.entity_id
_entity_poly.type
_entity_poly.pdbx_seq_one_letter_code
_entity_poly.pdbx_strand_id
1 'polypeptide(L)'
;TRKKERFCKEQKYAGIPFVFRGLITCKCGCAITPEHHKKGNKEYVYLRCSHQKGSCNQKLVNENTILEQLEKEIFHQIRISPTMHDLLKTSIIQTLEDEKKVNASVRKKIAEEINLIDNRLERLWECYLDRDIDKARYELEKQKYLEQKKDLNARAEKYSDISNGLKENVEKAIDFVANLSNLMKAASPDEKNMLLKRLLTNCVLDGAVLKYKIKAPFDKLLSCTNYKKWKDIAMENLEEFERETI
;
A
#
# COMPACT_ATOMS: atom_id res chain seq x y z
N THR A 1 -22.11 -16.53 11.58
CA THR A 1 -22.87 -15.93 10.46
C THR A 1 -21.93 -15.09 9.62
N ARG A 2 -21.42 -15.69 8.52
CA ARG A 2 -20.57 -15.02 7.53
C ARG A 2 -21.42 -13.96 6.82
N LYS A 3 -21.11 -12.66 7.02
CA LYS A 3 -21.59 -11.60 6.13
C LYS A 3 -20.94 -11.82 4.76
N LYS A 4 -21.74 -12.27 3.78
CA LYS A 4 -21.34 -12.25 2.38
C LYS A 4 -21.09 -10.80 1.98
N GLU A 5 -19.84 -10.45 1.70
CA GLU A 5 -19.50 -9.24 0.96
C GLU A 5 -20.22 -9.31 -0.39
N ARG A 6 -21.23 -8.46 -0.55
CA ARG A 6 -21.88 -8.29 -1.83
C ARG A 6 -20.91 -7.47 -2.69
N PHE A 7 -20.17 -8.16 -3.55
CA PHE A 7 -19.56 -7.54 -4.71
C PHE A 7 -20.65 -6.75 -5.43
N CYS A 8 -20.57 -5.42 -5.41
CA CYS A 8 -21.41 -4.58 -6.24
C CYS A 8 -21.11 -4.95 -7.70
N LYS A 9 -22.04 -5.65 -8.37
CA LYS A 9 -22.02 -5.78 -9.83
C LYS A 9 -21.85 -4.38 -10.40
N GLU A 10 -20.96 -4.23 -11.35
CA GLU A 10 -20.76 -2.99 -12.12
C GLU A 10 -22.14 -2.56 -12.68
N GLN A 11 -22.77 -1.61 -12.00
CA GLN A 11 -23.98 -0.99 -12.52
C GLN A 11 -23.55 -0.10 -13.67
N LYS A 12 -23.88 -0.50 -14.88
CA LYS A 12 -23.77 0.33 -16.08
C LYS A 12 -24.74 1.50 -15.94
N TYR A 13 -24.29 2.62 -15.41
CA TYR A 13 -25.04 3.87 -15.42
C TYR A 13 -25.07 4.41 -16.85
N ALA A 14 -25.95 3.89 -17.70
CA ALA A 14 -26.30 4.39 -19.03
C ALA A 14 -25.13 4.93 -19.90
N GLY A 15 -23.91 4.42 -19.74
CA GLY A 15 -22.74 4.85 -20.49
C GLY A 15 -22.18 6.24 -20.12
N ILE A 16 -22.70 6.89 -19.09
CA ILE A 16 -22.25 8.22 -18.65
C ILE A 16 -20.91 8.10 -17.91
N PRO A 17 -19.83 8.73 -18.38
CA PRO A 17 -18.58 8.79 -17.65
C PRO A 17 -18.80 9.54 -16.33
N PHE A 18 -18.42 8.92 -15.22
CA PHE A 18 -18.67 9.43 -13.88
C PHE A 18 -17.46 9.16 -12.98
N VAL A 19 -16.83 10.23 -12.53
CA VAL A 19 -15.57 10.16 -11.77
C VAL A 19 -15.73 9.41 -10.44
N PHE A 20 -16.85 9.57 -9.75
CA PHE A 20 -17.04 9.02 -8.41
C PHE A 20 -17.79 7.69 -8.36
N ARG A 21 -17.81 6.94 -9.46
CA ARG A 21 -18.49 5.64 -9.55
C ARG A 21 -18.03 4.66 -8.47
N GLY A 22 -18.97 4.24 -7.62
CA GLY A 22 -18.72 3.25 -6.57
C GLY A 22 -17.77 3.73 -5.44
N LEU A 23 -17.43 5.03 -5.43
CA LEU A 23 -16.54 5.61 -4.43
C LEU A 23 -17.31 6.37 -3.34
N ILE A 24 -18.36 7.09 -3.73
CA ILE A 24 -19.09 7.98 -2.83
C ILE A 24 -20.43 7.38 -2.40
N THR A 25 -20.76 7.53 -1.13
CA THR A 25 -22.07 7.27 -0.55
C THR A 25 -22.70 8.58 -0.08
N CYS A 26 -24.03 8.64 -0.07
CA CYS A 26 -24.74 9.75 0.55
C CYS A 26 -24.69 9.63 2.09
N LYS A 27 -24.81 10.73 2.81
CA LYS A 27 -24.94 10.75 4.28
C LYS A 27 -26.05 9.82 4.80
N CYS A 28 -27.13 9.63 4.04
CA CYS A 28 -28.21 8.66 4.39
C CYS A 28 -27.83 7.18 4.14
N GLY A 29 -26.60 6.91 3.67
CA GLY A 29 -26.11 5.57 3.35
C GLY A 29 -26.57 4.99 2.01
N CYS A 30 -27.25 5.79 1.16
CA CYS A 30 -27.60 5.41 -0.20
C CYS A 30 -26.42 5.62 -1.15
N ALA A 31 -26.43 4.93 -2.29
CA ALA A 31 -25.47 5.20 -3.36
C ALA A 31 -25.71 6.60 -3.96
N ILE A 32 -24.62 7.22 -4.45
CA ILE A 32 -24.68 8.40 -5.28
C ILE A 32 -24.67 7.97 -6.73
N THR A 33 -25.55 8.57 -7.55
CA THR A 33 -25.70 8.31 -8.97
C THR A 33 -25.48 9.58 -9.78
N PRO A 34 -24.93 9.49 -11.01
CA PRO A 34 -24.77 10.63 -11.88
C PRO A 34 -26.11 11.04 -12.52
N GLU A 35 -26.31 12.31 -12.69
CA GLU A 35 -27.41 12.90 -13.47
C GLU A 35 -26.81 13.90 -14.46
N HIS A 36 -27.12 13.72 -15.75
CA HIS A 36 -26.60 14.57 -16.82
C HIS A 36 -27.53 15.74 -17.11
N HIS A 37 -26.95 16.91 -17.15
CA HIS A 37 -27.65 18.14 -17.56
C HIS A 37 -26.93 18.81 -18.73
N LYS A 38 -27.68 19.15 -19.78
CA LYS A 38 -27.17 19.94 -20.90
C LYS A 38 -27.65 21.40 -20.77
N LYS A 39 -26.71 22.33 -20.85
CA LYS A 39 -27.03 23.76 -20.91
C LYS A 39 -26.30 24.37 -22.10
N GLY A 40 -27.02 24.59 -23.21
CA GLY A 40 -26.44 24.95 -24.50
C GLY A 40 -25.49 23.84 -24.98
N ASN A 41 -24.27 24.20 -25.36
CA ASN A 41 -23.22 23.23 -25.78
C ASN A 41 -22.39 22.63 -24.63
N LYS A 42 -22.72 22.96 -23.38
CA LYS A 42 -22.00 22.45 -22.21
C LYS A 42 -22.77 21.32 -21.53
N GLU A 43 -22.06 20.26 -21.18
CA GLU A 43 -22.59 19.14 -20.43
C GLU A 43 -22.06 19.18 -18.98
N TYR A 44 -22.95 18.92 -18.04
CA TYR A 44 -22.66 18.93 -16.60
C TYR A 44 -23.11 17.62 -15.98
N VAL A 45 -22.26 17.05 -15.14
CA VAL A 45 -22.60 15.88 -14.34
C VAL A 45 -22.93 16.33 -12.92
N TYR A 46 -24.09 15.94 -12.45
CA TYR A 46 -24.53 16.19 -11.09
C TYR A 46 -24.59 14.89 -10.29
N LEU A 47 -24.26 15.00 -9.03
CA LEU A 47 -24.27 13.92 -8.05
C LEU A 47 -25.62 13.92 -7.34
N ARG A 48 -26.36 12.81 -7.44
CA ARG A 48 -27.70 12.63 -6.88
C ARG A 48 -27.72 11.45 -5.93
N CYS A 49 -28.45 11.57 -4.80
CA CYS A 49 -28.77 10.44 -3.95
C CYS A 49 -29.75 9.49 -4.68
N SER A 50 -29.51 8.17 -4.64
CA SER A 50 -30.37 7.18 -5.27
C SER A 50 -31.71 6.94 -4.54
N HIS A 51 -31.85 7.46 -3.33
CA HIS A 51 -33.04 7.34 -2.45
C HIS A 51 -33.50 5.90 -2.17
N GLN A 52 -32.64 4.87 -2.39
CA GLN A 52 -32.99 3.46 -2.20
C GLN A 52 -33.38 3.07 -0.77
N LYS A 53 -32.96 3.86 0.23
CA LYS A 53 -33.23 3.61 1.66
C LYS A 53 -34.28 4.57 2.25
N GLY A 54 -35.01 5.31 1.42
CA GLY A 54 -36.04 6.26 1.82
C GLY A 54 -35.77 7.70 1.39
N SER A 55 -36.56 8.65 1.89
CA SER A 55 -36.43 10.08 1.57
C SER A 55 -35.13 10.65 2.12
N CYS A 56 -34.48 11.49 1.33
CA CYS A 56 -33.23 12.14 1.67
C CYS A 56 -33.22 13.57 1.14
N ASN A 57 -32.78 14.51 1.95
CA ASN A 57 -32.72 15.94 1.60
C ASN A 57 -31.41 16.32 0.89
N GLN A 58 -30.64 15.35 0.38
CA GLN A 58 -29.42 15.59 -0.37
C GLN A 58 -29.77 16.34 -1.66
N LYS A 59 -29.26 17.56 -1.82
CA LYS A 59 -29.40 18.34 -3.03
C LYS A 59 -28.47 17.82 -4.13
N LEU A 60 -28.81 18.09 -5.37
CA LEU A 60 -27.93 17.90 -6.51
C LEU A 60 -26.65 18.72 -6.32
N VAL A 61 -25.50 18.09 -6.54
CA VAL A 61 -24.18 18.75 -6.44
C VAL A 61 -23.45 18.54 -7.76
N ASN A 62 -22.89 19.59 -8.32
CA ASN A 62 -22.08 19.47 -9.52
C ASN A 62 -20.80 18.67 -9.21
N GLU A 63 -20.46 17.70 -10.06
CA GLU A 63 -19.26 16.88 -9.92
C GLU A 63 -17.98 17.72 -9.82
N ASN A 64 -17.90 18.80 -10.64
CA ASN A 64 -16.75 19.68 -10.63
C ASN A 64 -16.56 20.39 -9.29
N THR A 65 -17.64 20.71 -8.55
CA THR A 65 -17.53 21.31 -7.21
C THR A 65 -16.79 20.39 -6.24
N ILE A 66 -17.04 19.10 -6.33
CA ILE A 66 -16.33 18.11 -5.51
C ILE A 66 -14.89 17.91 -5.97
N LEU A 67 -14.64 17.91 -7.28
CA LEU A 67 -13.28 17.88 -7.81
C LEU A 67 -12.46 19.11 -7.41
N GLU A 68 -13.07 20.30 -7.42
CA GLU A 68 -12.44 21.54 -6.96
C GLU A 68 -12.13 21.51 -5.45
N GLN A 69 -13.03 20.91 -4.65
CA GLN A 69 -12.75 20.66 -3.23
C GLN A 69 -11.51 19.80 -3.05
N LEU A 70 -11.44 18.65 -3.73
CA LEU A 70 -10.29 17.74 -3.67
C LEU A 70 -9.00 18.39 -4.19
N GLU A 71 -9.11 19.21 -5.26
CA GLU A 71 -7.95 19.97 -5.79
C GLU A 71 -7.36 20.89 -4.71
N LYS A 72 -8.21 21.62 -4.01
CA LYS A 72 -7.76 22.55 -2.95
C LYS A 72 -7.25 21.84 -1.70
N GLU A 73 -7.95 20.79 -1.26
CA GLU A 73 -7.67 20.13 0.01
C GLU A 73 -6.52 19.12 -0.09
N ILE A 74 -6.34 18.47 -1.24
CA ILE A 74 -5.34 17.41 -1.40
C ILE A 74 -4.29 17.82 -2.44
N PHE A 75 -4.68 17.99 -3.70
CA PHE A 75 -3.73 18.06 -4.80
C PHE A 75 -2.88 19.34 -4.79
N HIS A 76 -3.44 20.45 -4.32
CA HIS A 76 -2.70 21.70 -4.19
C HIS A 76 -1.67 21.65 -3.06
N GLN A 77 -1.91 20.84 -2.02
CA GLN A 77 -0.98 20.71 -0.89
C GLN A 77 0.20 19.78 -1.22
N ILE A 78 0.05 18.89 -2.20
CA ILE A 78 1.10 17.98 -2.67
C ILE A 78 1.98 18.73 -3.70
N ARG A 79 2.83 19.63 -3.22
CA ARG A 79 3.84 20.25 -4.07
C ARG A 79 5.22 19.76 -3.65
N ILE A 80 5.59 18.59 -4.15
CA ILE A 80 6.96 18.12 -4.07
C ILE A 80 7.72 18.81 -5.22
N SER A 81 8.74 19.62 -4.89
CA SER A 81 9.58 20.20 -5.94
C SER A 81 10.32 19.07 -6.67
N PRO A 82 10.67 19.22 -7.96
CA PRO A 82 11.44 18.21 -8.69
C PRO A 82 12.74 17.82 -7.98
N THR A 83 13.43 18.78 -7.42
CA THR A 83 14.65 18.54 -6.63
C THR A 83 14.40 17.73 -5.37
N MET A 84 13.28 17.98 -4.68
CA MET A 84 12.89 17.20 -3.51
C MET A 84 12.48 15.78 -3.88
N HIS A 85 11.77 15.59 -4.99
CA HIS A 85 11.41 14.29 -5.53
C HIS A 85 12.65 13.42 -5.80
N ASP A 86 13.64 13.96 -6.52
CA ASP A 86 14.88 13.28 -6.86
C ASP A 86 15.71 12.93 -5.62
N LEU A 87 15.79 13.84 -4.66
CA LEU A 87 16.47 13.60 -3.38
C LEU A 87 15.79 12.49 -2.57
N LEU A 88 14.45 12.48 -2.50
CA LEU A 88 13.69 11.45 -1.82
C LEU A 88 13.93 10.09 -2.46
N LYS A 89 13.78 10.01 -3.78
CA LYS A 89 13.98 8.79 -4.55
C LYS A 89 15.38 8.23 -4.33
N THR A 90 16.40 9.04 -4.52
CA THR A 90 17.80 8.64 -4.33
C THR A 90 18.07 8.17 -2.90
N SER A 91 17.60 8.91 -1.90
CA SER A 91 17.87 8.58 -0.49
C SER A 91 17.16 7.30 -0.04
N ILE A 92 15.92 7.05 -0.49
CA ILE A 92 15.19 5.82 -0.14
C ILE A 92 15.84 4.62 -0.83
N ILE A 93 16.17 4.74 -2.11
CA ILE A 93 16.87 3.69 -2.86
C ILE A 93 18.19 3.33 -2.18
N GLN A 94 18.99 4.34 -1.82
CA GLN A 94 20.26 4.13 -1.12
C GLN A 94 20.07 3.37 0.20
N THR A 95 19.05 3.73 0.98
CA THR A 95 18.76 3.06 2.25
C THR A 95 18.36 1.60 2.03
N LEU A 96 17.52 1.31 1.04
CA LEU A 96 17.13 -0.07 0.69
C LEU A 96 18.33 -0.91 0.24
N GLU A 97 19.23 -0.32 -0.54
CA GLU A 97 20.46 -1.00 -0.97
C GLU A 97 21.41 -1.29 0.19
N ASP A 98 21.53 -0.37 1.13
CA ASP A 98 22.37 -0.54 2.33
C ASP A 98 21.76 -1.60 3.27
N GLU A 99 20.45 -1.61 3.49
CA GLU A 99 19.76 -2.67 4.24
C GLU A 99 19.93 -4.04 3.57
N LYS A 100 19.81 -4.11 2.24
CA LYS A 100 20.05 -5.34 1.49
C LYS A 100 21.46 -5.89 1.72
N LYS A 101 22.48 -5.03 1.70
CA LYS A 101 23.89 -5.42 1.98
C LYS A 101 24.05 -5.94 3.40
N VAL A 102 23.45 -5.24 4.39
CA VAL A 102 23.49 -5.65 5.80
C VAL A 102 22.82 -7.02 5.97
N ASN A 103 21.60 -7.18 5.44
CA ASN A 103 20.88 -8.45 5.52
C ASN A 103 21.64 -9.61 4.87
N ALA A 104 22.23 -9.38 3.69
CA ALA A 104 23.08 -10.38 3.02
C ALA A 104 24.30 -10.78 3.86
N SER A 105 24.95 -9.80 4.51
CA SER A 105 26.09 -10.07 5.40
C SER A 105 25.68 -10.88 6.62
N VAL A 106 24.54 -10.56 7.25
CA VAL A 106 24.02 -11.33 8.41
C VAL A 106 23.65 -12.75 8.00
N ARG A 107 22.94 -12.93 6.88
CA ARG A 107 22.58 -14.25 6.34
C ARG A 107 23.82 -15.10 6.05
N LYS A 108 24.86 -14.50 5.49
CA LYS A 108 26.13 -15.21 5.24
C LYS A 108 26.74 -15.74 6.54
N LYS A 109 26.80 -14.92 7.59
CA LYS A 109 27.30 -15.35 8.91
C LYS A 109 26.46 -16.49 9.50
N ILE A 110 25.13 -16.38 9.43
CA ILE A 110 24.23 -17.44 9.90
C ILE A 110 24.45 -18.76 9.11
N ALA A 111 24.64 -18.67 7.80
CA ALA A 111 24.93 -19.84 6.97
C ALA A 111 26.27 -20.50 7.36
N GLU A 112 27.29 -19.70 7.68
CA GLU A 112 28.58 -20.21 8.19
C GLU A 112 28.40 -20.91 9.54
N GLU A 113 27.59 -20.36 10.46
CA GLU A 113 27.27 -21.02 11.74
C GLU A 113 26.50 -22.34 11.55
N ILE A 114 25.56 -22.39 10.62
CA ILE A 114 24.83 -23.63 10.28
C ILE A 114 25.79 -24.69 9.74
N ASN A 115 26.70 -24.33 8.82
CA ASN A 115 27.70 -25.24 8.31
C ASN A 115 28.61 -25.81 9.40
N LEU A 116 28.97 -25.00 10.42
CA LEU A 116 29.73 -25.47 11.57
C LEU A 116 28.96 -26.53 12.40
N ILE A 117 27.64 -26.33 12.56
CA ILE A 117 26.77 -27.29 13.24
C ILE A 117 26.68 -28.59 12.42
N ASP A 118 26.53 -28.52 11.11
CA ASP A 118 26.47 -29.69 10.23
C ASP A 118 27.76 -30.51 10.31
N ASN A 119 28.91 -29.84 10.26
CA ASN A 119 30.20 -30.52 10.48
C ASN A 119 30.33 -31.18 11.86
N ARG A 120 29.74 -30.60 12.93
CA ARG A 120 29.71 -31.20 14.26
C ARG A 120 28.78 -32.40 14.31
N LEU A 121 27.66 -32.37 13.63
CA LEU A 121 26.74 -33.49 13.51
C LEU A 121 27.39 -34.67 12.77
N GLU A 122 28.16 -34.40 11.70
CA GLU A 122 28.93 -35.44 10.99
C GLU A 122 29.97 -36.11 11.93
N ARG A 123 30.78 -35.31 12.63
CA ARG A 123 31.75 -35.84 13.58
C ARG A 123 31.10 -36.63 14.72
N LEU A 124 29.97 -36.15 15.23
CA LEU A 124 29.19 -36.83 16.26
C LEU A 124 28.71 -38.22 15.77
N TRP A 125 28.30 -38.29 14.48
CA TRP A 125 27.93 -39.54 13.83
C TRP A 125 29.12 -40.48 13.67
N GLU A 126 30.29 -40.00 13.27
CA GLU A 126 31.55 -40.79 13.20
C GLU A 126 31.93 -41.40 14.57
N CYS A 127 31.95 -40.57 15.65
CA CYS A 127 32.22 -41.05 17.01
C CYS A 127 31.22 -42.14 17.46
N TYR A 128 29.97 -42.07 17.05
CA TYR A 128 28.99 -43.09 17.34
C TYR A 128 29.25 -44.40 16.57
N LEU A 129 29.63 -44.32 15.30
CA LEU A 129 29.99 -45.45 14.46
C LEU A 129 31.24 -46.18 15.02
N ASP A 130 32.23 -45.40 15.47
CA ASP A 130 33.47 -45.91 16.06
C ASP A 130 33.27 -46.45 17.48
N ARG A 131 32.04 -46.35 18.04
CA ARG A 131 31.66 -46.76 19.40
C ARG A 131 32.35 -45.97 20.52
N ASP A 132 32.87 -44.79 20.25
CA ASP A 132 33.46 -43.89 21.24
C ASP A 132 32.41 -43.29 22.18
N ILE A 133 31.15 -43.22 21.72
CA ILE A 133 30.00 -42.75 22.50
C ILE A 133 28.84 -43.74 22.41
N ASP A 134 28.04 -43.78 23.46
CA ASP A 134 26.83 -44.60 23.51
C ASP A 134 25.65 -43.91 22.78
N LYS A 135 24.60 -44.70 22.51
CA LYS A 135 23.41 -44.22 21.82
C LYS A 135 22.72 -43.09 22.58
N ALA A 136 22.67 -43.15 23.91
CA ALA A 136 21.98 -42.14 24.72
C ALA A 136 22.67 -40.77 24.60
N ARG A 137 23.99 -40.75 24.64
CA ARG A 137 24.80 -39.56 24.50
C ARG A 137 24.73 -38.99 23.07
N TYR A 138 24.77 -39.86 22.06
CA TYR A 138 24.61 -39.48 20.66
C TYR A 138 23.26 -38.75 20.45
N GLU A 139 22.15 -39.35 20.88
CA GLU A 139 20.83 -38.74 20.69
C GLU A 139 20.69 -37.41 21.44
N LEU A 140 21.22 -37.30 22.64
CA LEU A 140 21.20 -36.07 23.43
C LEU A 140 21.95 -34.93 22.72
N GLU A 141 23.16 -35.15 22.27
CA GLU A 141 23.97 -34.12 21.60
C GLU A 141 23.42 -33.77 20.23
N LYS A 142 22.94 -34.78 19.47
CA LYS A 142 22.26 -34.58 18.20
C LYS A 142 21.04 -33.67 18.34
N GLN A 143 20.22 -33.88 19.36
CA GLN A 143 19.03 -33.08 19.60
C GLN A 143 19.36 -31.62 19.90
N LYS A 144 20.41 -31.36 20.69
CA LYS A 144 20.92 -30.01 20.95
C LYS A 144 21.37 -29.29 19.68
N TYR A 145 22.11 -29.95 18.79
CA TYR A 145 22.57 -29.38 17.54
C TYR A 145 21.42 -29.11 16.58
N LEU A 146 20.42 -29.98 16.51
CA LEU A 146 19.24 -29.78 15.69
C LEU A 146 18.39 -28.58 16.18
N GLU A 147 18.28 -28.39 17.50
CA GLU A 147 17.58 -27.26 18.09
C GLU A 147 18.32 -25.94 17.76
N GLN A 148 19.65 -25.91 17.93
CA GLN A 148 20.48 -24.77 17.54
C GLN A 148 20.33 -24.42 16.04
N LYS A 149 20.32 -25.43 15.16
CA LYS A 149 20.12 -25.26 13.73
C LYS A 149 18.74 -24.69 13.41
N LYS A 150 17.71 -25.14 14.11
CA LYS A 150 16.34 -24.63 13.98
C LYS A 150 16.26 -23.15 14.36
N ASP A 151 16.89 -22.75 15.47
CA ASP A 151 16.92 -21.36 15.91
C ASP A 151 17.66 -20.45 14.91
N LEU A 152 18.79 -20.94 14.35
CA LEU A 152 19.53 -20.20 13.34
C LEU A 152 18.72 -20.02 12.04
N ASN A 153 18.01 -21.05 11.60
CA ASN A 153 17.12 -20.95 10.44
C ASN A 153 15.99 -19.94 10.67
N ALA A 154 15.34 -19.98 11.84
CA ALA A 154 14.31 -18.99 12.20
C ALA A 154 14.86 -17.55 12.26
N ARG A 155 16.14 -17.39 12.66
CA ARG A 155 16.81 -16.08 12.59
C ARG A 155 17.10 -15.67 11.15
N ALA A 156 17.53 -16.60 10.29
CA ALA A 156 17.81 -16.30 8.87
C ALA A 156 16.56 -15.83 8.10
N GLU A 157 15.39 -16.39 8.41
CA GLU A 157 14.11 -15.99 7.82
C GLU A 157 13.75 -14.52 8.10
N LYS A 158 14.14 -13.98 9.26
CA LYS A 158 13.91 -12.56 9.60
C LYS A 158 14.71 -11.59 8.72
N TYR A 159 15.79 -12.07 8.11
CA TYR A 159 16.64 -11.30 7.21
C TYR A 159 16.38 -11.68 5.73
N SER A 160 15.10 -11.87 5.38
CA SER A 160 14.72 -12.18 4.00
C SER A 160 15.22 -11.10 3.03
N ASP A 161 15.45 -11.50 1.77
CA ASP A 161 15.86 -10.53 0.76
C ASP A 161 14.77 -9.46 0.57
N ILE A 162 15.18 -8.20 0.68
CA ILE A 162 14.36 -7.08 0.21
C ILE A 162 14.18 -7.28 -1.30
N SER A 163 12.95 -7.58 -1.70
CA SER A 163 12.67 -7.91 -3.09
C SER A 163 12.98 -6.73 -4.01
N ASN A 164 13.47 -7.00 -5.21
CA ASN A 164 13.65 -5.95 -6.22
C ASN A 164 12.30 -5.27 -6.54
N GLY A 165 11.18 -6.00 -6.40
CA GLY A 165 9.84 -5.46 -6.54
C GLY A 165 9.51 -4.36 -5.52
N LEU A 166 10.02 -4.45 -4.29
CA LEU A 166 9.83 -3.42 -3.29
C LEU A 166 10.43 -2.07 -3.72
N LYS A 167 11.64 -2.08 -4.27
CA LYS A 167 12.29 -0.87 -4.81
C LYS A 167 11.43 -0.21 -5.89
N GLU A 168 10.97 -0.99 -6.86
CA GLU A 168 10.11 -0.50 -7.95
C GLU A 168 8.78 0.04 -7.44
N ASN A 169 8.17 -0.61 -6.46
CA ASN A 169 6.90 -0.18 -5.89
C ASN A 169 7.03 1.12 -5.12
N VAL A 170 8.09 1.30 -4.35
CA VAL A 170 8.39 2.57 -3.66
C VAL A 170 8.64 3.69 -4.66
N GLU A 171 9.42 3.45 -5.72
CA GLU A 171 9.64 4.42 -6.80
C GLU A 171 8.32 4.84 -7.44
N LYS A 172 7.48 3.87 -7.82
CA LYS A 172 6.14 4.14 -8.40
C LYS A 172 5.24 4.92 -7.45
N ALA A 173 5.28 4.64 -6.15
CA ALA A 173 4.49 5.36 -5.16
C ALA A 173 4.94 6.82 -5.02
N ILE A 174 6.24 7.08 -5.00
CA ILE A 174 6.80 8.43 -4.94
C ILE A 174 6.44 9.20 -6.23
N ASP A 175 6.63 8.57 -7.40
CA ASP A 175 6.29 9.15 -8.69
C ASP A 175 4.78 9.44 -8.81
N PHE A 176 3.94 8.54 -8.29
CA PHE A 176 2.49 8.72 -8.23
C PHE A 176 2.10 9.96 -7.42
N VAL A 177 2.62 10.07 -6.19
CA VAL A 177 2.30 11.20 -5.32
C VAL A 177 2.83 12.51 -5.90
N ALA A 178 4.05 12.54 -6.41
CA ALA A 178 4.66 13.73 -7.01
C ALA A 178 3.89 14.25 -8.23
N ASN A 179 3.32 13.33 -9.03
CA ASN A 179 2.62 13.66 -10.26
C ASN A 179 1.09 13.71 -10.11
N LEU A 180 0.54 13.44 -8.92
CA LEU A 180 -0.90 13.25 -8.71
C LEU A 180 -1.75 14.41 -9.24
N SER A 181 -1.35 15.66 -8.98
CA SER A 181 -2.05 16.85 -9.48
C SER A 181 -2.09 16.91 -11.02
N ASN A 182 -0.98 16.61 -11.68
CA ASN A 182 -0.89 16.58 -13.13
C ASN A 182 -1.70 15.42 -13.72
N LEU A 183 -1.61 14.24 -13.11
CA LEU A 183 -2.39 13.08 -13.51
C LEU A 183 -3.89 13.35 -13.41
N MET A 184 -4.34 13.96 -12.31
CA MET A 184 -5.75 14.31 -12.14
C MET A 184 -6.26 15.33 -13.16
N LYS A 185 -5.41 16.25 -13.64
CA LYS A 185 -5.79 17.23 -14.67
C LYS A 185 -5.90 16.60 -16.06
N ALA A 186 -4.98 15.71 -16.40
CA ALA A 186 -4.89 15.09 -17.73
C ALA A 186 -5.80 13.86 -17.90
N ALA A 187 -6.19 13.19 -16.81
CA ALA A 187 -6.90 11.93 -16.83
C ALA A 187 -8.36 12.05 -17.30
N SER A 188 -8.83 11.02 -18.00
CA SER A 188 -10.24 10.79 -18.30
C SER A 188 -11.06 10.53 -17.03
N PRO A 189 -12.40 10.62 -17.07
CA PRO A 189 -13.24 10.36 -15.91
C PRO A 189 -13.02 8.98 -15.26
N ASP A 190 -12.82 7.94 -16.06
CA ASP A 190 -12.58 6.59 -15.54
C ASP A 190 -11.19 6.46 -14.88
N GLU A 191 -10.17 7.07 -15.47
CA GLU A 191 -8.83 7.14 -14.88
C GLU A 191 -8.84 7.95 -13.57
N LYS A 192 -9.55 9.08 -13.53
CA LYS A 192 -9.78 9.85 -12.29
C LYS A 192 -10.43 8.98 -11.21
N ASN A 193 -11.43 8.19 -11.59
CA ASN A 193 -12.08 7.24 -10.66
C ASN A 193 -11.08 6.26 -10.07
N MET A 194 -10.21 5.67 -10.90
CA MET A 194 -9.16 4.75 -10.45
C MET A 194 -8.18 5.43 -9.49
N LEU A 195 -7.69 6.62 -9.85
CA LEU A 195 -6.78 7.41 -9.01
C LEU A 195 -7.42 7.73 -7.64
N LEU A 196 -8.67 8.19 -7.64
CA LEU A 196 -9.39 8.51 -6.40
C LEU A 196 -9.67 7.28 -5.54
N LYS A 197 -10.03 6.13 -6.13
CA LYS A 197 -10.21 4.87 -5.41
C LYS A 197 -8.92 4.37 -4.75
N ARG A 198 -7.77 4.62 -5.38
CA ARG A 198 -6.46 4.29 -4.81
C ARG A 198 -6.13 5.19 -3.62
N LEU A 199 -6.49 6.46 -3.69
CA LEU A 199 -6.14 7.47 -2.69
C LEU A 199 -7.13 7.58 -1.53
N LEU A 200 -8.45 7.43 -1.80
CA LEU A 200 -9.52 7.77 -0.86
C LEU A 200 -10.31 6.54 -0.39
N THR A 201 -10.82 6.65 0.83
CA THR A 201 -11.76 5.69 1.41
C THR A 201 -12.81 6.42 2.24
N ASN A 202 -13.91 5.73 2.57
CA ASN A 202 -15.00 6.26 3.40
C ASN A 202 -15.56 7.61 2.89
N CYS A 203 -15.73 7.71 1.57
CA CYS A 203 -16.22 8.94 0.95
C CYS A 203 -17.72 9.10 1.15
N VAL A 204 -18.13 10.16 1.84
CA VAL A 204 -19.54 10.48 2.16
C VAL A 204 -19.86 11.88 1.69
N LEU A 205 -20.88 12.02 0.83
CA LEU A 205 -21.40 13.32 0.39
C LEU A 205 -22.44 13.82 1.42
N ASP A 206 -22.17 14.99 2.00
CA ASP A 206 -23.05 15.69 2.95
C ASP A 206 -23.30 17.12 2.44
N GLY A 207 -24.43 17.36 1.85
CA GLY A 207 -24.70 18.62 1.14
C GLY A 207 -23.77 18.76 -0.08
N ALA A 208 -23.04 19.86 -0.15
CA ALA A 208 -22.06 20.15 -1.21
C ALA A 208 -20.61 19.79 -0.81
N VAL A 209 -20.41 19.11 0.31
CA VAL A 209 -19.08 18.77 0.86
C VAL A 209 -18.88 17.28 0.83
N LEU A 210 -17.74 16.85 0.30
CA LEU A 210 -17.28 15.48 0.38
C LEU A 210 -16.44 15.29 1.65
N LYS A 211 -16.89 14.40 2.53
CA LYS A 211 -16.10 13.88 3.65
C LYS A 211 -15.41 12.60 3.24
N TYR A 212 -14.12 12.49 3.49
CA TYR A 212 -13.31 11.34 3.06
C TYR A 212 -12.20 11.04 4.06
N LYS A 213 -11.58 9.88 3.92
CA LYS A 213 -10.30 9.55 4.56
C LYS A 213 -9.30 9.23 3.45
N ILE A 214 -8.07 9.67 3.64
CA ILE A 214 -6.96 9.28 2.78
C ILE A 214 -6.49 7.90 3.26
N LYS A 215 -6.20 7.00 2.35
CA LYS A 215 -5.71 5.68 2.67
C LYS A 215 -4.26 5.73 3.13
N ALA A 216 -3.89 4.85 4.05
CA ALA A 216 -2.48 4.58 4.30
C ALA A 216 -1.85 3.93 3.04
N PRO A 217 -0.58 4.23 2.72
CA PRO A 217 0.33 5.12 3.45
C PRO A 217 0.27 6.59 3.01
N PHE A 218 -0.63 6.93 2.07
CA PHE A 218 -0.71 8.28 1.49
C PHE A 218 -1.09 9.36 2.50
N ASP A 219 -1.90 9.05 3.52
CA ASP A 219 -2.29 9.97 4.59
C ASP A 219 -1.07 10.53 5.34
N LYS A 220 -0.12 9.65 5.65
CA LYS A 220 1.14 10.01 6.32
C LYS A 220 2.05 10.81 5.40
N LEU A 221 2.16 10.40 4.12
CA LEU A 221 2.97 11.08 3.13
C LEU A 221 2.48 12.50 2.85
N LEU A 222 1.15 12.69 2.75
CA LEU A 222 0.54 13.99 2.50
C LEU A 222 0.59 14.94 3.70
N SER A 223 0.67 14.41 4.92
CA SER A 223 0.80 15.21 6.14
C SER A 223 2.22 15.72 6.39
N CYS A 224 3.21 15.25 5.63
CA CYS A 224 4.60 15.57 5.85
C CYS A 224 5.06 16.77 5.04
N THR A 225 5.54 17.79 5.75
CA THR A 225 6.15 19.00 5.18
C THR A 225 7.67 18.93 5.10
N ASN A 226 8.31 17.90 5.68
CA ASN A 226 9.76 17.79 5.83
C ASN A 226 10.30 16.51 5.21
N TYR A 227 11.38 16.64 4.42
CA TYR A 227 12.11 15.55 3.77
C TYR A 227 12.48 14.38 4.69
N LYS A 228 12.99 14.65 5.89
CA LYS A 228 13.42 13.59 6.82
C LYS A 228 12.23 12.73 7.27
N LYS A 229 11.12 13.37 7.62
CA LYS A 229 9.87 12.65 7.98
C LYS A 229 9.31 11.86 6.81
N TRP A 230 9.42 12.37 5.59
CA TRP A 230 8.98 11.67 4.38
C TRP A 230 9.75 10.35 4.18
N LYS A 231 11.08 10.41 4.34
CA LYS A 231 11.95 9.23 4.24
C LYS A 231 11.59 8.20 5.31
N ASP A 232 11.49 8.62 6.57
CA ASP A 232 11.18 7.74 7.69
C ASP A 232 9.82 7.05 7.48
N ILE A 233 8.79 7.79 7.08
CA ILE A 233 7.45 7.24 6.79
C ILE A 233 7.48 6.28 5.60
N ALA A 234 8.18 6.60 4.53
CA ALA A 234 8.30 5.72 3.38
C ALA A 234 8.95 4.38 3.77
N MET A 235 9.99 4.41 4.60
CA MET A 235 10.67 3.22 5.09
C MET A 235 9.81 2.39 6.06
N GLU A 236 9.08 3.03 6.98
CA GLU A 236 8.20 2.35 7.92
C GLU A 236 6.97 1.68 7.28
N ASN A 237 6.55 2.13 6.10
CA ASN A 237 5.32 1.65 5.45
C ASN A 237 5.60 0.92 4.12
N LEU A 238 6.80 0.38 3.94
CA LEU A 238 7.19 -0.34 2.72
C LEU A 238 6.22 -1.46 2.34
N GLU A 239 5.78 -2.26 3.32
CA GLU A 239 4.82 -3.36 3.10
C GLU A 239 3.42 -2.88 2.67
N GLU A 240 2.99 -1.69 3.13
CA GLU A 240 1.72 -1.11 2.73
C GLU A 240 1.77 -0.60 1.28
N PHE A 241 2.93 -0.08 0.85
CA PHE A 241 3.15 0.29 -0.55
C PHE A 241 3.10 -0.92 -1.49
N GLU A 242 3.58 -2.09 -1.07
CA GLU A 242 3.48 -3.31 -1.87
C GLU A 242 2.02 -3.71 -2.13
N ARG A 243 1.16 -3.62 -1.12
CA ARG A 243 -0.26 -4.03 -1.24
C ARG A 243 -1.09 -3.10 -2.11
N GLU A 244 -0.77 -1.81 -2.16
CA GLU A 244 -1.55 -0.81 -2.90
C GLU A 244 -1.03 -0.57 -4.32
N THR A 245 0.12 -1.16 -4.70
CA THR A 245 0.75 -0.96 -6.03
C THR A 245 0.45 -2.10 -7.01
N ILE A 246 -0.14 -3.20 -6.54
CA ILE A 246 -0.67 -4.31 -7.34
C ILE A 246 -2.13 -4.03 -7.65
#